data_4cf21418de778009ffa99b972c3ea7c0
#
_entry.id   4cf21418de778009ffa99b972c3ea7c0
#
_cell.length_a   1.000
_cell.length_b   1.000
_cell.length_c   1.000
_cell.angle_alpha   90.00
_cell.angle_beta   90.00
_cell.angle_gamma   90.00
#
_symmetry.space_group_name_H-M   'P 1'
#
loop_
_entity.id
_entity.type
_entity.pdbx_description
1 polymer ?
#
loop_
_entity_poly.entity_id
_entity_poly.type
_entity_poly.pdbx_seq_one_letter_code
_entity_poly.pdbx_strand_id
1 'polypeptide(L)'
;GNTEEKSKGGFKERREKCIKESSKLPMIDIKGKKYATVATRHLHLLKYFPEVRIDEIIVSVDDKSVTTKTTLYIGETPFSVGHAKEVFDSSFINRTSAVENSFTSSLGRAISSFGIHGSEYASAEELANALVQQKSNGQANDLPIEKQTTVTRLNALYSDWKTKNDLIEGRFKKQEETINKKGGTYGKNW
;
A
#
# COMPACT_ATOMS: atom_id res chain seq x y z
N GLY A 1 -24.89 -34.79 -7.16
CA GLY A 1 -23.91 -34.59 -8.23
C GLY A 1 -24.10 -33.34 -9.06
N ASN A 2 -25.28 -32.62 -8.96
CA ASN A 2 -25.61 -31.53 -9.89
C ASN A 2 -25.36 -30.11 -9.37
N THR A 3 -24.97 -29.95 -8.14
CA THR A 3 -24.73 -28.61 -7.53
C THR A 3 -23.28 -28.14 -7.66
N GLU A 4 -22.31 -29.04 -7.64
CA GLU A 4 -20.89 -28.69 -7.77
C GLU A 4 -20.44 -28.37 -9.20
N GLU A 5 -21.04 -29.01 -10.22
CA GLU A 5 -20.71 -28.72 -11.64
C GLU A 5 -21.27 -27.37 -12.11
N LYS A 6 -22.45 -26.95 -11.63
CA LYS A 6 -23.00 -25.62 -11.93
C LYS A 6 -22.18 -24.48 -11.32
N SER A 7 -21.51 -24.71 -10.19
CA SER A 7 -20.63 -23.71 -9.55
C SER A 7 -19.31 -23.53 -10.30
N LYS A 8 -18.76 -24.61 -10.91
CA LYS A 8 -17.49 -24.56 -11.65
C LYS A 8 -17.61 -23.83 -12.99
N GLY A 9 -18.70 -24.05 -13.75
CA GLY A 9 -18.97 -23.29 -14.97
C GLY A 9 -19.18 -21.82 -14.69
N GLY A 10 -19.97 -21.46 -13.68
CA GLY A 10 -20.22 -20.07 -13.28
C GLY A 10 -18.97 -19.31 -12.79
N PHE A 11 -18.01 -19.99 -12.13
CA PHE A 11 -16.77 -19.36 -11.72
C PHE A 11 -15.88 -19.00 -12.92
N LYS A 12 -15.66 -19.95 -13.83
CA LYS A 12 -14.82 -19.74 -15.01
C LYS A 12 -15.32 -18.59 -15.86
N GLU A 13 -16.60 -18.61 -16.22
CA GLU A 13 -17.23 -17.57 -17.03
C GLU A 13 -17.16 -16.19 -16.33
N ARG A 14 -17.45 -16.14 -15.05
CA ARG A 14 -17.39 -14.93 -14.24
C ARG A 14 -15.96 -14.38 -14.18
N ARG A 15 -14.96 -15.25 -14.04
CA ARG A 15 -13.54 -14.86 -14.05
C ARG A 15 -13.12 -14.32 -15.42
N GLU A 16 -13.47 -14.97 -16.52
CA GLU A 16 -13.17 -14.52 -17.88
C GLU A 16 -13.77 -13.14 -18.15
N LYS A 17 -15.03 -12.93 -17.75
CA LYS A 17 -15.70 -11.64 -17.86
C LYS A 17 -15.01 -10.57 -17.01
N CYS A 18 -14.67 -10.87 -15.76
CA CYS A 18 -13.96 -9.98 -14.87
C CYS A 18 -12.63 -9.53 -15.47
N ILE A 19 -11.82 -10.47 -15.97
CA ILE A 19 -10.53 -10.17 -16.59
C ILE A 19 -10.73 -9.34 -17.87
N LYS A 20 -11.65 -9.70 -18.74
CA LYS A 20 -11.94 -8.95 -19.97
C LYS A 20 -12.34 -7.49 -19.67
N GLU A 21 -13.23 -7.28 -18.72
CA GLU A 21 -13.72 -5.95 -18.37
C GLU A 21 -12.66 -5.12 -17.60
N SER A 22 -11.65 -5.75 -17.02
CA SER A 22 -10.56 -5.04 -16.32
C SER A 22 -9.74 -4.13 -17.23
N SER A 23 -9.71 -4.41 -18.55
CA SER A 23 -9.06 -3.55 -19.55
C SER A 23 -9.67 -2.15 -19.65
N LYS A 24 -10.89 -1.97 -19.16
CA LYS A 24 -11.62 -0.68 -19.16
C LYS A 24 -11.43 0.12 -17.86
N LEU A 25 -10.69 -0.41 -16.90
CA LEU A 25 -10.45 0.29 -15.63
C LEU A 25 -9.64 1.56 -15.85
N PRO A 26 -9.85 2.59 -15.02
CA PRO A 26 -8.99 3.76 -15.02
C PRO A 26 -7.54 3.36 -14.76
N MET A 27 -6.65 3.78 -15.63
CA MET A 27 -5.23 3.50 -15.53
C MET A 27 -4.40 4.78 -15.65
N ILE A 28 -3.28 4.80 -14.96
CA ILE A 28 -2.30 5.88 -15.00
C ILE A 28 -1.19 5.47 -15.97
N ASP A 29 -0.88 6.34 -16.94
CA ASP A 29 0.27 6.16 -17.82
C ASP A 29 1.53 6.67 -17.11
N ILE A 30 2.52 5.80 -16.98
CA ILE A 30 3.83 6.16 -16.44
C ILE A 30 4.89 5.60 -17.37
N LYS A 31 5.59 6.48 -18.06
CA LYS A 31 6.64 6.13 -19.03
C LYS A 31 6.15 5.16 -20.13
N GLY A 32 4.93 5.38 -20.66
CA GLY A 32 4.33 4.57 -21.71
C GLY A 32 3.70 3.24 -21.25
N LYS A 33 3.71 2.95 -19.97
CA LYS A 33 3.10 1.76 -19.38
C LYS A 33 1.86 2.09 -18.56
N LYS A 34 0.87 1.23 -18.63
CA LYS A 34 -0.42 1.42 -17.95
C LYS A 34 -0.43 0.74 -16.59
N TYR A 35 -0.73 1.51 -15.54
CA TYR A 35 -0.80 1.05 -14.16
C TYR A 35 -2.18 1.35 -13.58
N ALA A 36 -2.74 0.39 -12.85
CA ALA A 36 -3.96 0.58 -12.09
C ALA A 36 -3.66 0.59 -10.59
N THR A 37 -4.40 1.39 -9.81
CA THR A 37 -4.30 1.36 -8.35
C THR A 37 -4.83 0.04 -7.80
N VAL A 38 -4.32 -0.38 -6.65
CA VAL A 38 -4.82 -1.57 -5.94
C VAL A 38 -6.29 -1.39 -5.59
N ALA A 39 -6.69 -0.20 -5.10
CA ALA A 39 -8.07 0.11 -4.77
C ALA A 39 -9.02 -0.07 -5.96
N THR A 40 -8.66 0.44 -7.14
CA THR A 40 -9.46 0.29 -8.37
C THR A 40 -9.63 -1.17 -8.75
N ARG A 41 -8.56 -1.94 -8.72
CA ARG A 41 -8.57 -3.37 -9.06
C ARG A 41 -9.34 -4.19 -8.03
N HIS A 42 -9.23 -3.85 -6.75
CA HIS A 42 -9.96 -4.50 -5.68
C HIS A 42 -11.48 -4.28 -5.81
N LEU A 43 -11.92 -3.05 -6.02
CA LEU A 43 -13.33 -2.76 -6.27
C LEU A 43 -13.87 -3.51 -7.50
N HIS A 44 -13.05 -3.62 -8.55
CA HIS A 44 -13.43 -4.40 -9.73
C HIS A 44 -13.57 -5.89 -9.41
N LEU A 45 -12.64 -6.46 -8.64
CA LEU A 45 -12.74 -7.85 -8.19
C LEU A 45 -14.05 -8.09 -7.40
N LEU A 46 -14.36 -7.21 -6.44
CA LEU A 46 -15.58 -7.29 -5.64
C LEU A 46 -16.86 -7.18 -6.44
N LYS A 47 -16.86 -6.45 -7.56
CA LYS A 47 -18.00 -6.37 -8.48
C LYS A 47 -18.38 -7.74 -9.06
N TYR A 48 -17.40 -8.58 -9.34
CA TYR A 48 -17.60 -9.90 -9.94
C TYR A 48 -17.62 -11.03 -8.91
N PHE A 49 -16.95 -10.85 -7.78
CA PHE A 49 -16.77 -11.80 -6.70
C PHE A 49 -17.01 -11.14 -5.35
N PRO A 50 -18.26 -10.72 -5.06
CA PRO A 50 -18.59 -10.08 -3.78
C PRO A 50 -18.38 -11.00 -2.59
N GLU A 51 -18.34 -12.32 -2.81
CA GLU A 51 -18.09 -13.35 -1.81
C GLU A 51 -16.61 -13.61 -1.54
N VAL A 52 -15.68 -12.90 -2.20
CA VAL A 52 -14.25 -13.11 -1.99
C VAL A 52 -13.88 -12.81 -0.54
N ARG A 53 -13.18 -13.75 0.08
CA ARG A 53 -12.54 -13.57 1.38
C ARG A 53 -11.05 -13.29 1.18
N ILE A 54 -10.56 -12.30 1.89
CA ILE A 54 -9.16 -11.87 1.83
C ILE A 54 -8.52 -12.19 3.17
N ASP A 55 -7.49 -13.03 3.16
CA ASP A 55 -6.66 -13.31 4.32
C ASP A 55 -5.31 -12.62 4.18
N GLU A 56 -4.93 -11.86 5.17
CA GLU A 56 -3.67 -11.13 5.22
C GLU A 56 -2.87 -11.55 6.45
N ILE A 57 -1.63 -11.95 6.24
CA ILE A 57 -0.73 -12.36 7.32
C ILE A 57 0.64 -11.70 7.18
N ILE A 58 1.27 -11.43 8.31
CA ILE A 58 2.69 -11.12 8.37
C ILE A 58 3.45 -12.45 8.35
N VAL A 59 4.23 -12.67 7.29
CA VAL A 59 5.04 -13.87 7.13
C VAL A 59 6.31 -13.77 7.97
N SER A 60 6.93 -12.60 7.96
CA SER A 60 8.11 -12.29 8.76
C SER A 60 8.23 -10.80 9.03
N VAL A 61 8.81 -10.47 10.16
CA VAL A 61 9.21 -9.11 10.51
C VAL A 61 10.52 -9.17 11.28
N ASP A 62 11.43 -8.29 10.95
CA ASP A 62 12.69 -8.08 11.65
C ASP A 62 12.90 -6.57 11.88
N ASP A 63 14.07 -6.16 12.35
CA ASP A 63 14.44 -4.76 12.59
C ASP A 63 14.57 -3.92 11.30
N LYS A 64 14.61 -4.55 10.13
CA LYS A 64 14.84 -3.90 8.84
C LYS A 64 13.64 -3.96 7.90
N SER A 65 12.82 -5.00 7.99
CA SER A 65 11.80 -5.27 6.99
C SER A 65 10.60 -6.02 7.52
N VAL A 66 9.50 -5.90 6.79
CA VAL A 66 8.30 -6.71 6.95
C VAL A 66 7.96 -7.40 5.63
N THR A 67 7.59 -8.67 5.72
CA THR A 67 7.06 -9.44 4.58
C THR A 67 5.64 -9.85 4.90
N THR A 68 4.72 -9.56 3.99
CA THR A 68 3.31 -9.90 4.11
C THR A 68 2.87 -10.84 2.99
N LYS A 69 1.80 -11.56 3.23
CA LYS A 69 1.13 -12.44 2.29
C LYS A 69 -0.36 -12.16 2.31
N THR A 70 -0.94 -12.00 1.13
CA THR A 70 -2.38 -11.93 0.93
C THR A 70 -2.84 -13.15 0.15
N THR A 71 -3.89 -13.82 0.62
CA THR A 71 -4.53 -14.94 -0.07
C THR A 71 -5.99 -14.60 -0.32
N LEU A 72 -6.43 -14.79 -1.57
CA LEU A 72 -7.82 -14.61 -1.98
C LEU A 72 -8.52 -15.97 -2.04
N TYR A 73 -9.69 -16.06 -1.40
CA TYR A 73 -10.50 -17.26 -1.31
C TYR A 73 -11.88 -17.05 -1.92
N ILE A 74 -12.41 -18.10 -2.53
CA ILE A 74 -13.85 -18.24 -2.83
C ILE A 74 -14.35 -19.48 -2.11
N GLY A 75 -15.25 -19.29 -1.13
CA GLY A 75 -15.50 -20.29 -0.13
C GLY A 75 -14.22 -20.67 0.61
N GLU A 76 -13.92 -21.96 0.72
CA GLU A 76 -12.68 -22.45 1.36
C GLU A 76 -11.51 -22.65 0.38
N THR A 77 -11.73 -22.38 -0.91
CA THR A 77 -10.71 -22.63 -1.95
C THR A 77 -9.85 -21.39 -2.16
N PRO A 78 -8.53 -21.44 -1.89
CA PRO A 78 -7.61 -20.38 -2.28
C PRO A 78 -7.44 -20.38 -3.80
N PHE A 79 -7.51 -19.21 -4.42
CA PHE A 79 -7.40 -19.11 -5.87
C PHE A 79 -6.33 -18.10 -6.33
N SER A 80 -5.83 -17.26 -5.44
CA SER A 80 -4.74 -16.35 -5.76
C SER A 80 -3.97 -15.94 -4.51
N VAL A 81 -2.67 -15.72 -4.67
CA VAL A 81 -1.74 -15.33 -3.60
C VAL A 81 -0.82 -14.23 -4.08
N GLY A 82 -0.53 -13.29 -3.22
CA GLY A 82 0.49 -12.27 -3.40
C GLY A 82 1.39 -12.15 -2.16
N HIS A 83 2.66 -11.89 -2.38
CA HIS A 83 3.63 -11.58 -1.33
C HIS A 83 4.26 -10.22 -1.60
N ALA A 84 4.57 -9.50 -0.55
CA ALA A 84 5.34 -8.26 -0.64
C ALA A 84 6.31 -8.14 0.53
N LYS A 85 7.44 -7.48 0.28
CA LYS A 85 8.41 -7.13 1.30
C LYS A 85 8.66 -5.63 1.23
N GLU A 86 8.55 -4.96 2.37
CA GLU A 86 8.90 -3.56 2.53
C GLU A 86 10.03 -3.41 3.53
N VAL A 87 11.01 -2.57 3.18
CA VAL A 87 12.13 -2.24 4.05
C VAL A 87 11.78 -0.97 4.81
N PHE A 88 11.89 -0.97 6.12
CA PHE A 88 11.52 0.15 6.98
C PHE A 88 12.31 1.40 6.59
N ASP A 89 12.95 2.08 6.58
CA ASP A 89 13.69 3.27 6.16
C ASP A 89 14.00 3.39 4.65
N SER A 90 13.48 2.50 3.80
CA SER A 90 13.74 2.54 2.36
C SER A 90 13.14 3.76 1.65
N SER A 91 12.08 4.32 2.23
CA SER A 91 11.41 5.53 1.75
C SER A 91 10.77 6.27 2.92
N PHE A 92 10.40 7.54 2.69
CA PHE A 92 9.63 8.29 3.67
C PHE A 92 8.33 7.58 4.05
N ILE A 93 7.62 7.02 3.08
CA ILE A 93 6.35 6.30 3.29
C ILE A 93 6.60 5.05 4.13
N ASN A 94 7.63 4.26 3.84
CA ASN A 94 7.95 3.05 4.60
C ASN A 94 8.45 3.32 6.01
N ARG A 95 8.94 4.50 6.30
CA ARG A 95 9.35 4.87 7.66
C ARG A 95 8.19 4.88 8.64
N THR A 96 6.99 5.22 8.19
CA THR A 96 5.79 5.34 9.03
C THR A 96 4.73 4.29 8.76
N SER A 97 4.72 3.67 7.58
CA SER A 97 3.62 2.83 7.08
C SER A 97 4.10 1.60 6.31
N ALA A 98 5.27 1.04 6.65
CA ALA A 98 5.82 -0.11 5.91
C ALA A 98 4.91 -1.33 5.96
N VAL A 99 4.25 -1.58 7.09
CA VAL A 99 3.33 -2.71 7.26
C VAL A 99 2.12 -2.56 6.34
N GLU A 100 1.47 -1.40 6.38
CA GLU A 100 0.30 -1.09 5.53
C GLU A 100 0.68 -1.12 4.05
N ASN A 101 1.83 -0.58 3.68
CA ASN A 101 2.33 -0.62 2.32
C ASN A 101 2.60 -2.05 1.85
N SER A 102 3.17 -2.88 2.72
CA SER A 102 3.40 -4.30 2.43
C SER A 102 2.09 -5.04 2.18
N PHE A 103 1.04 -4.80 2.99
CA PHE A 103 -0.28 -5.38 2.75
C PHE A 103 -0.90 -4.87 1.45
N THR A 104 -0.85 -3.57 1.16
CA THR A 104 -1.34 -3.02 -0.11
C THR A 104 -0.63 -3.66 -1.30
N SER A 105 0.68 -3.80 -1.25
CA SER A 105 1.48 -4.43 -2.31
C SER A 105 1.16 -5.92 -2.45
N SER A 106 1.03 -6.67 -1.35
CA SER A 106 0.69 -8.09 -1.40
C SER A 106 -0.73 -8.35 -1.94
N LEU A 107 -1.70 -7.51 -1.56
CA LEU A 107 -3.06 -7.53 -2.11
C LEU A 107 -3.03 -7.23 -3.62
N GLY A 108 -2.33 -6.19 -4.03
CA GLY A 108 -2.16 -5.83 -5.44
C GLY A 108 -1.60 -6.97 -6.27
N ARG A 109 -0.61 -7.69 -5.75
CA ARG A 109 -0.01 -8.87 -6.41
C ARG A 109 -0.95 -10.07 -6.43
N ALA A 110 -1.73 -10.29 -5.38
CA ALA A 110 -2.75 -11.35 -5.38
C ALA A 110 -3.83 -11.07 -6.45
N ILE A 111 -4.30 -9.84 -6.57
CA ILE A 111 -5.28 -9.44 -7.59
C ILE A 111 -4.67 -9.53 -9.00
N SER A 112 -3.40 -9.17 -9.18
CA SER A 112 -2.69 -9.33 -10.45
C SER A 112 -2.51 -10.80 -10.84
N SER A 113 -2.19 -11.67 -9.89
CA SER A 113 -2.10 -13.12 -10.10
C SER A 113 -3.45 -13.74 -10.49
N PHE A 114 -4.56 -13.16 -10.05
CA PHE A 114 -5.90 -13.54 -10.50
C PHE A 114 -6.15 -13.17 -11.97
N GLY A 115 -5.48 -12.14 -12.49
CA GLY A 115 -5.56 -11.68 -13.87
C GLY A 115 -6.03 -10.24 -14.04
N ILE A 116 -6.18 -9.48 -12.97
CA ILE A 116 -6.60 -8.07 -13.00
C ILE A 116 -5.36 -7.18 -12.80
N HIS A 117 -4.75 -6.76 -13.89
CA HIS A 117 -3.58 -5.86 -13.90
C HIS A 117 -3.66 -4.92 -15.11
N GLY A 118 -2.79 -3.90 -15.16
CA GLY A 118 -2.61 -3.06 -16.35
C GLY A 118 -1.73 -3.76 -17.40
N SER A 119 -0.98 -3.01 -18.19
CA SER A 119 0.07 -3.57 -19.06
C SER A 119 1.24 -4.14 -18.24
N GLU A 120 1.36 -3.72 -16.99
CA GLU A 120 2.38 -4.14 -16.05
C GLU A 120 1.75 -4.87 -14.85
N TYR A 121 2.51 -5.81 -14.30
CA TYR A 121 2.07 -6.60 -13.14
C TYR A 121 2.10 -5.77 -11.83
N ALA A 122 3.04 -4.83 -11.73
CA ALA A 122 3.13 -3.90 -10.62
C ALA A 122 1.94 -2.95 -10.56
N SER A 123 1.62 -2.48 -9.36
CA SER A 123 0.58 -1.45 -9.15
C SER A 123 1.14 -0.04 -9.30
N ALA A 124 0.25 0.94 -9.41
CA ALA A 124 0.61 2.34 -9.40
C ALA A 124 1.33 2.73 -8.10
N GLU A 125 0.90 2.15 -6.97
CA GLU A 125 1.48 2.37 -5.65
C GLU A 125 2.90 1.80 -5.56
N GLU A 126 3.13 0.58 -6.05
CA GLU A 126 4.47 -0.03 -6.09
C GLU A 126 5.44 0.81 -6.93
N LEU A 127 4.98 1.32 -8.07
CA LEU A 127 5.81 2.19 -8.90
C LEU A 127 6.06 3.55 -8.25
N ALA A 128 5.05 4.15 -7.61
CA ALA A 128 5.21 5.40 -6.87
C ALA A 128 6.26 5.27 -5.76
N ASN A 129 6.21 4.18 -5.00
CA ASN A 129 7.20 3.87 -3.97
C ASN A 129 8.60 3.68 -4.56
N ALA A 130 8.74 2.95 -5.67
CA ALA A 130 10.02 2.76 -6.35
C ALA A 130 10.61 4.08 -6.86
N LEU A 131 9.77 4.99 -7.39
CA LEU A 131 10.20 6.31 -7.85
C LEU A 131 10.66 7.21 -6.69
N VAL A 132 10.01 7.12 -5.53
CA VAL A 132 10.43 7.84 -4.32
C VAL A 132 11.78 7.32 -3.82
N GLN A 133 11.97 6.00 -3.81
CA GLN A 133 13.24 5.37 -3.43
C GLN A 133 14.39 5.77 -4.35
N GLN A 134 14.16 5.80 -5.67
CA GLN A 134 15.17 6.24 -6.64
C GLN A 134 15.62 7.69 -6.42
N LYS A 135 14.68 8.57 -6.01
CA LYS A 135 15.00 9.98 -5.72
C LYS A 135 15.85 10.15 -4.46
N SER A 136 15.60 9.36 -3.43
CA SER A 136 16.42 9.37 -2.21
C SER A 136 17.86 8.91 -2.46
N ASN A 137 18.07 8.13 -3.53
CA ASN A 137 19.39 7.64 -3.95
C ASN A 137 20.10 8.52 -5.02
N GLY A 138 19.63 9.73 -5.27
CA GLY A 138 20.35 10.73 -6.08
C GLY A 138 20.13 10.69 -7.59
N GLN A 139 19.16 9.90 -8.11
CA GLN A 139 18.83 9.85 -9.54
C GLN A 139 17.54 10.64 -9.86
N ALA A 140 17.57 11.95 -9.66
CA ALA A 140 16.37 12.82 -9.73
C ALA A 140 16.00 13.36 -11.11
N ASN A 141 16.76 13.07 -12.18
CA ASN A 141 16.73 13.94 -13.40
C ASN A 141 15.80 13.51 -14.54
N ASP A 142 15.06 12.41 -14.47
CA ASP A 142 14.32 11.88 -15.64
C ASP A 142 12.77 11.93 -15.57
N LEU A 143 12.18 12.75 -14.70
CA LEU A 143 10.73 12.89 -14.66
C LEU A 143 10.22 14.03 -15.55
N PRO A 144 9.08 13.85 -16.26
CA PRO A 144 8.42 14.95 -16.97
C PRO A 144 8.09 16.13 -16.04
N ILE A 145 8.22 17.35 -16.53
CA ILE A 145 8.08 18.61 -15.77
C ILE A 145 6.79 18.69 -14.94
N GLU A 146 5.65 18.24 -15.46
CA GLU A 146 4.37 18.20 -14.72
C GLU A 146 4.39 17.29 -13.48
N LYS A 147 5.10 16.16 -13.55
CA LYS A 147 5.24 15.23 -12.43
C LYS A 147 6.30 15.68 -11.43
N GLN A 148 7.32 16.39 -11.89
CA GLN A 148 8.28 17.07 -11.01
C GLN A 148 7.58 18.12 -10.15
N THR A 149 6.62 18.86 -10.70
CA THR A 149 5.85 19.88 -9.98
C THR A 149 4.99 19.24 -8.87
N THR A 150 4.34 18.11 -9.15
CA THR A 150 3.53 17.40 -8.16
C THR A 150 4.38 16.81 -7.04
N VAL A 151 5.52 16.21 -7.36
CA VAL A 151 6.45 15.66 -6.36
C VAL A 151 7.11 16.78 -5.56
N THR A 152 7.47 17.89 -6.17
CA THR A 152 8.01 19.06 -5.49
C THR A 152 6.97 19.64 -4.50
N ARG A 153 5.71 19.68 -4.91
CA ARG A 153 4.60 20.13 -4.07
C ARG A 153 4.34 19.20 -2.89
N LEU A 154 4.38 17.89 -3.10
CA LEU A 154 4.28 16.88 -2.05
C LEU A 154 5.46 16.96 -1.07
N ASN A 155 6.67 17.14 -1.56
CA ASN A 155 7.86 17.32 -0.71
C ASN A 155 7.79 18.62 0.11
N ALA A 156 7.26 19.70 -0.46
CA ALA A 156 7.04 20.97 0.25
C ALA A 156 5.99 20.81 1.36
N LEU A 157 4.85 20.16 1.04
CA LEU A 157 3.81 19.85 2.03
C LEU A 157 4.32 18.98 3.16
N TYR A 158 5.15 17.99 2.83
CA TYR A 158 5.78 17.13 3.83
C TYR A 158 6.77 17.88 4.71
N SER A 159 7.61 18.73 4.13
CA SER A 159 8.54 19.58 4.90
C SER A 159 7.81 20.49 5.87
N ASP A 160 6.69 21.08 5.42
CA ASP A 160 5.83 21.92 6.27
C ASP A 160 5.17 21.10 7.40
N TRP A 161 4.64 19.93 7.09
CA TRP A 161 4.07 19.01 8.09
C TRP A 161 5.11 18.56 9.11
N LYS A 162 6.30 18.18 8.67
CA LYS A 162 7.40 17.76 9.55
C LYS A 162 7.80 18.90 10.50
N THR A 163 7.97 20.09 9.98
CA THR A 163 8.30 21.28 10.81
C THR A 163 7.23 21.55 11.87
N LYS A 164 5.94 21.42 11.50
CA LYS A 164 4.83 21.57 12.46
C LYS A 164 4.80 20.45 13.49
N ASN A 165 5.10 19.22 13.10
CA ASN A 165 5.15 18.09 14.02
C ASN A 165 6.31 18.18 15.00
N ASP A 166 7.49 18.58 14.54
CA ASP A 166 8.66 18.83 15.39
C ASP A 166 8.40 19.93 16.43
N LEU A 167 7.66 21.00 16.02
CA LEU A 167 7.22 22.05 16.93
C LEU A 167 6.24 21.56 18.00
N ILE A 168 5.33 20.67 17.63
CA ILE A 168 4.35 20.07 18.56
C ILE A 168 5.09 19.17 19.56
N GLU A 169 5.97 18.30 19.09
CA GLU A 169 6.79 17.43 19.96
C GLU A 169 7.67 18.25 20.93
N GLY A 170 8.27 19.34 20.45
CA GLY A 170 9.02 20.25 21.28
C GLY A 170 8.18 20.90 22.40
N ARG A 171 6.90 21.23 22.10
CA ARG A 171 5.95 21.76 23.10
C ARG A 171 5.56 20.70 24.13
N PHE A 172 5.30 19.46 23.71
CA PHE A 172 5.00 18.35 24.63
C PHE A 172 6.16 18.07 25.57
N LYS A 173 7.38 17.97 25.06
CA LYS A 173 8.58 17.78 25.86
C LYS A 173 8.75 18.90 26.91
N LYS A 174 8.51 20.15 26.52
CA LYS A 174 8.62 21.29 27.42
C LYS A 174 7.54 21.29 28.50
N GLN A 175 6.31 20.83 28.17
CA GLN A 175 5.25 20.65 29.15
C GLN A 175 5.55 19.50 30.13
N GLU A 176 6.05 18.39 29.63
CA GLU A 176 6.46 17.24 30.43
C GLU A 176 7.56 17.58 31.43
N GLU A 177 8.59 18.33 31.00
CA GLU A 177 9.62 18.87 31.86
C GLU A 177 9.07 19.82 32.95
N THR A 178 8.06 20.63 32.57
CA THR A 178 7.43 21.58 33.51
C THR A 178 6.60 20.85 34.56
N ILE A 179 5.87 19.79 34.15
CA ILE A 179 5.07 18.95 35.07
C ILE A 179 6.01 18.19 36.01
N ASN A 180 7.10 17.61 35.49
CA ASN A 180 8.07 16.88 36.29
C ASN A 180 8.81 17.77 37.30
N LYS A 181 9.11 19.02 36.92
CA LYS A 181 9.66 20.01 37.85
C LYS A 181 8.68 20.43 38.95
N LYS A 182 7.40 20.58 38.61
CA LYS A 182 6.35 20.92 39.58
C LYS A 182 5.96 19.73 40.49
N GLY A 183 5.92 18.52 39.94
CA GLY A 183 5.66 17.28 40.71
C GLY A 183 6.74 16.97 41.75
N GLY A 184 8.01 17.35 41.46
CA GLY A 184 9.09 17.22 42.41
C GLY A 184 8.99 18.13 43.63
N THR A 185 8.13 19.15 43.60
CA THR A 185 7.90 20.11 44.72
C THR A 185 6.78 19.65 45.64
N TYR A 186 5.89 18.76 45.20
CA TYR A 186 4.76 18.28 46.00
C TYR A 186 5.08 17.05 46.87
N GLY A 187 6.22 16.41 46.68
CA GLY A 187 6.63 15.19 47.40
C GLY A 187 7.54 15.41 48.63
N LYS A 188 7.82 16.66 49.05
CA LYS A 188 8.78 16.92 50.14
C LYS A 188 8.19 17.52 51.43
N ASN A 189 6.86 17.59 51.56
CA ASN A 189 6.22 18.05 52.77
C ASN A 189 5.15 17.06 53.25
N TRP A 190 5.58 15.88 53.69
CA TRP A 190 4.86 15.00 54.62
C TRP A 190 5.87 14.31 55.52
#